data_e7bdcf049fff281f6cd9ca6bb971b1a2
#
_entry.id   e7bdcf049fff281f6cd9ca6bb971b1a2
#
_cell.length_a   1.000
_cell.length_b   1.000
_cell.length_c   1.000
_cell.angle_alpha   90.00
_cell.angle_beta   90.00
_cell.angle_gamma   90.00
#
_symmetry.space_group_name_H-M   'P 1'
#
loop_
_entity.id
_entity.type
_entity.pdbx_description
1 polymer ?
#
loop_
_entity_poly.entity_id
_entity_poly.type
_entity_poly.pdbx_seq_one_letter_code
_entity_poly.pdbx_strand_id
1 'polypeptide(L)'
;MQNKFKRITMAYPLLGTKIVIDEEKVIREKKYKLYVIYEYLDRLAEQCNLIRIDKNTFHAKGDENDLANLGLFVYKHAIKNEWITKNVKEWVWISQKEGDSNIIGDDIGVWE
;
A
#
# COMPACT_ATOMS: atom_id res chain seq x y z
N MET A 1 14.74 4.57 -23.03
CA MET A 1 14.08 3.86 -22.76
C MET A 1 14.49 2.78 -21.92
N GLN A 2 15.57 2.55 -21.64
CA GLN A 2 16.00 1.55 -20.87
C GLN A 2 15.91 1.80 -19.44
N ASN A 3 15.50 2.94 -18.99
CA ASN A 3 15.53 3.29 -17.59
C ASN A 3 14.76 2.37 -16.69
N LYS A 4 13.61 1.92 -17.13
CA LYS A 4 12.84 1.04 -16.30
C LYS A 4 13.50 -0.30 -16.11
N PHE A 5 14.32 -0.70 -17.06
CA PHE A 5 15.02 -1.95 -16.89
C PHE A 5 16.19 -1.79 -15.94
N LYS A 6 16.78 -0.63 -15.89
CA LYS A 6 17.84 -0.39 -14.96
C LYS A 6 17.35 -0.49 -13.53
N ARG A 7 16.15 -0.01 -13.28
CA ARG A 7 15.61 -0.10 -11.95
C ARG A 7 15.59 -1.52 -11.44
N ILE A 8 15.23 -2.46 -12.31
CA ILE A 8 15.13 -3.84 -11.93
C ILE A 8 16.46 -4.43 -11.54
N THR A 9 17.52 -3.96 -12.17
CA THR A 9 18.85 -4.54 -11.95
C THR A 9 19.71 -3.74 -11.02
N MET A 10 19.20 -2.66 -10.45
CA MET A 10 20.01 -1.79 -9.64
C MET A 10 19.76 -1.89 -8.17
N ALA A 11 20.31 -0.93 -7.43
CA ALA A 11 20.26 -0.92 -5.98
C ALA A 11 18.87 -0.73 -5.41
N TYR A 12 17.89 -0.34 -6.23
CA TYR A 12 16.54 -0.05 -5.75
C TYR A 12 15.55 -1.07 -6.29
N PRO A 13 15.54 -2.27 -5.70
CA PRO A 13 14.54 -3.27 -6.11
C PRO A 13 13.15 -2.79 -5.78
N LEU A 14 12.18 -3.31 -6.48
CA LEU A 14 10.81 -2.86 -6.33
C LEU A 14 10.29 -3.03 -4.91
N LEU A 15 9.69 -1.97 -4.40
CA LEU A 15 8.96 -1.97 -3.15
C LEU A 15 7.56 -1.41 -3.42
N GLY A 16 6.57 -1.98 -2.76
CA GLY A 16 5.21 -1.49 -2.92
C GLY A 16 4.28 -2.09 -1.90
N THR A 17 2.99 -1.82 -2.08
CA THR A 17 1.99 -2.40 -1.21
C THR A 17 0.70 -2.61 -1.97
N LYS A 18 -0.03 -3.65 -1.59
CA LYS A 18 -1.32 -3.96 -2.16
C LYS A 18 -2.34 -3.95 -1.04
N ILE A 19 -3.36 -3.11 -1.17
CA ILE A 19 -4.42 -2.99 -0.17
C ILE A 19 -5.73 -3.33 -0.83
N VAL A 20 -6.34 -4.43 -0.42
CA VAL A 20 -7.62 -4.85 -0.98
C VAL A 20 -8.72 -4.53 0.02
N ILE A 21 -9.62 -3.64 -0.38
CA ILE A 21 -10.74 -3.23 0.46
C ILE A 21 -11.83 -4.28 0.38
N ASP A 22 -12.44 -4.56 1.53
CA ASP A 22 -13.60 -5.45 1.57
C ASP A 22 -14.82 -4.65 1.12
N GLU A 23 -15.01 -4.60 -0.19
CA GLU A 23 -16.04 -3.75 -0.79
C GLU A 23 -17.44 -4.17 -0.37
N GLU A 24 -17.69 -5.47 -0.27
CA GLU A 24 -18.98 -5.96 0.19
C GLU A 24 -19.33 -5.44 1.56
N LYS A 25 -18.35 -5.48 2.46
CA LYS A 25 -18.54 -5.01 3.81
C LYS A 25 -18.84 -3.51 3.84
N VAL A 26 -18.06 -2.74 3.09
CA VAL A 26 -18.23 -1.30 3.04
C VAL A 26 -19.61 -0.92 2.53
N ILE A 27 -20.05 -1.58 1.48
CA ILE A 27 -21.35 -1.32 0.89
C ILE A 27 -22.47 -1.74 1.84
N ARG A 28 -22.32 -2.91 2.48
CA ARG A 28 -23.34 -3.44 3.37
C ARG A 28 -23.52 -2.58 4.61
N GLU A 29 -22.43 -2.10 5.17
CA GLU A 29 -22.48 -1.32 6.41
C GLU A 29 -22.91 0.11 6.23
N LYS A 30 -22.72 0.65 5.03
CA LYS A 30 -23.17 2.01 4.69
C LYS A 30 -22.59 3.11 5.56
N LYS A 31 -21.47 2.84 6.21
CA LYS A 31 -20.81 3.87 7.03
C LYS A 31 -19.95 4.78 6.19
N TYR A 32 -19.33 4.25 5.15
CA TYR A 32 -18.43 5.02 4.29
C TYR A 32 -18.78 4.73 2.84
N LYS A 33 -18.50 5.71 1.99
CA LYS A 33 -18.64 5.47 0.56
C LYS A 33 -17.34 4.92 0.02
N LEU A 34 -17.46 3.91 -0.81
CA LEU A 34 -16.29 3.21 -1.31
C LEU A 34 -15.29 4.14 -2.00
N TYR A 35 -15.80 5.06 -2.81
CA TYR A 35 -14.91 5.96 -3.53
C TYR A 35 -14.12 6.88 -2.59
N VAL A 36 -14.67 7.18 -1.41
CA VAL A 36 -13.98 8.03 -0.44
C VAL A 36 -12.75 7.31 0.10
N ILE A 37 -12.88 6.01 0.34
CA ILE A 37 -11.75 5.21 0.81
C ILE A 37 -10.64 5.19 -0.23
N TYR A 38 -11.00 4.92 -1.49
CA TYR A 38 -10.00 4.85 -2.55
C TYR A 38 -9.36 6.21 -2.81
N GLU A 39 -10.15 7.27 -2.76
CA GLU A 39 -9.62 8.60 -2.97
C GLU A 39 -8.65 9.01 -1.86
N TYR A 40 -9.00 8.64 -0.63
CA TYR A 40 -8.11 8.94 0.49
C TYR A 40 -6.76 8.23 0.34
N LEU A 41 -6.80 6.95 -0.01
CA LEU A 41 -5.58 6.19 -0.21
C LEU A 41 -4.75 6.75 -1.36
N ASP A 42 -5.41 7.16 -2.41
CA ASP A 42 -4.72 7.74 -3.57
C ASP A 42 -4.00 9.02 -3.17
N ARG A 43 -4.66 9.90 -2.44
CA ARG A 43 -4.06 11.15 -2.00
C ARG A 43 -2.92 10.92 -1.02
N LEU A 44 -3.11 9.97 -0.12
CA LEU A 44 -2.07 9.66 0.85
C LEU A 44 -0.83 9.09 0.14
N ALA A 45 -1.05 8.22 -0.83
CA ALA A 45 0.05 7.67 -1.61
C ALA A 45 0.82 8.78 -2.34
N GLU A 46 0.09 9.72 -2.91
CA GLU A 46 0.71 10.84 -3.58
C GLU A 46 1.57 11.65 -2.63
N GLN A 47 1.07 11.89 -1.42
CA GLN A 47 1.83 12.62 -0.41
C GLN A 47 3.08 11.88 0.01
N CYS A 48 3.06 10.57 -0.08
CA CYS A 48 4.22 9.76 0.29
C CYS A 48 5.07 9.38 -0.92
N ASN A 49 4.85 10.05 -2.04
CA ASN A 49 5.65 9.83 -3.26
C ASN A 49 5.55 8.42 -3.81
N LEU A 50 4.40 7.79 -3.66
CA LEU A 50 4.15 6.49 -4.27
C LEU A 50 3.41 6.67 -5.59
N ILE A 51 3.50 5.67 -6.44
CA ILE A 51 2.84 5.65 -7.72
C ILE A 51 1.72 4.63 -7.66
N ARG A 52 0.50 5.05 -7.96
CA ARG A 52 -0.61 4.11 -7.99
C ARG A 52 -0.57 3.32 -9.29
N ILE A 53 -0.50 2.01 -9.17
CA ILE A 53 -0.41 1.12 -10.32
C ILE A 53 -1.81 0.70 -10.77
N ASP A 54 -2.65 0.34 -9.80
CA ASP A 54 -4.04 0.02 -10.08
C ASP A 54 -4.84 0.34 -8.83
N LYS A 55 -6.08 -0.05 -8.81
CA LYS A 55 -7.01 0.27 -7.72
C LYS A 55 -6.46 -0.14 -6.36
N ASN A 56 -5.72 -1.21 -6.30
CA ASN A 56 -5.26 -1.77 -5.03
C ASN A 56 -3.76 -1.65 -4.78
N THR A 57 -2.99 -1.31 -5.79
CA THR A 57 -1.53 -1.47 -5.72
C THR A 57 -0.79 -0.15 -5.90
N PHE A 58 0.20 0.06 -5.04
CA PHE A 58 1.04 1.25 -5.07
C PHE A 58 2.50 0.83 -5.06
N HIS A 59 3.33 1.48 -5.86
CA HIS A 59 4.76 1.21 -5.93
C HIS A 59 5.55 2.44 -5.54
N ALA A 60 6.70 2.22 -4.90
CA ALA A 60 7.66 3.29 -4.67
C ALA A 60 8.29 3.68 -6.00
N LYS A 61 8.89 4.86 -6.04
CA LYS A 61 9.37 5.44 -7.30
C LYS A 61 10.66 4.86 -7.84
N GLY A 62 11.39 4.14 -7.02
CA GLY A 62 12.64 3.54 -7.47
C GLY A 62 13.85 4.39 -7.19
N ASP A 63 13.90 5.00 -5.99
CA ASP A 63 15.04 5.79 -5.60
C ASP A 63 15.43 5.51 -4.16
N GLU A 64 16.39 6.25 -3.65
CA GLU A 64 16.93 5.98 -2.32
C GLU A 64 15.92 6.19 -1.20
N ASN A 65 14.80 6.83 -1.49
CA ASN A 65 13.79 7.11 -0.49
C ASN A 65 12.65 6.07 -0.47
N ASP A 66 12.77 5.04 -1.29
CA ASP A 66 11.68 4.06 -1.44
C ASP A 66 11.21 3.47 -0.12
N LEU A 67 12.14 2.99 0.69
CA LEU A 67 11.77 2.34 1.93
C LEU A 67 11.12 3.32 2.89
N ALA A 68 11.70 4.51 3.00
CA ALA A 68 11.15 5.54 3.89
C ALA A 68 9.75 5.95 3.43
N ASN A 69 9.57 6.15 2.14
CA ASN A 69 8.28 6.58 1.60
C ASN A 69 7.20 5.52 1.79
N LEU A 70 7.55 4.28 1.51
CA LEU A 70 6.58 3.20 1.68
C LEU A 70 6.26 2.98 3.15
N GLY A 71 7.27 3.06 4.01
CA GLY A 71 7.05 2.93 5.44
C GLY A 71 6.13 4.01 6.00
N LEU A 72 6.30 5.25 5.53
CA LEU A 72 5.41 6.33 5.95
C LEU A 72 3.98 6.04 5.53
N PHE A 73 3.79 5.64 4.30
CA PHE A 73 2.45 5.35 3.80
C PHE A 73 1.78 4.24 4.61
N VAL A 74 2.46 3.12 4.77
CA VAL A 74 1.87 1.96 5.43
C VAL A 74 1.80 2.14 6.94
N TYR A 75 2.95 2.38 7.56
CA TYR A 75 3.01 2.27 9.02
C TYR A 75 2.72 3.55 9.77
N LYS A 76 3.00 4.69 9.19
CA LYS A 76 2.72 5.92 9.89
C LYS A 76 1.32 6.44 9.62
N HIS A 77 0.82 6.24 8.42
CA HIS A 77 -0.46 6.81 8.04
C HIS A 77 -1.57 5.78 7.89
N ALA A 78 -1.47 4.92 6.89
CA ALA A 78 -2.61 4.09 6.53
C ALA A 78 -3.03 3.14 7.64
N ILE A 79 -2.10 2.45 8.23
CA ILE A 79 -2.43 1.41 9.20
C ILE A 79 -3.02 1.96 10.50
N LYS A 80 -2.79 3.23 10.79
CA LYS A 80 -3.31 3.84 12.00
C LYS A 80 -4.70 4.43 11.83
N ASN A 81 -5.23 4.37 10.64
CA ASN A 81 -6.58 4.85 10.39
C ASN A 81 -7.56 3.69 10.48
N GLU A 82 -8.25 3.60 11.60
CA GLU A 82 -9.16 2.48 11.83
C GLU A 82 -10.25 2.37 10.78
N TRP A 83 -10.73 3.50 10.27
CA TRP A 83 -11.79 3.44 9.28
C TRP A 83 -11.30 2.81 7.96
N ILE A 84 -9.98 2.79 7.75
CA ILE A 84 -9.39 2.08 6.63
C ILE A 84 -9.17 0.63 7.01
N THR A 85 -8.44 0.40 8.12
CA THR A 85 -8.00 -0.96 8.46
C THR A 85 -9.17 -1.89 8.75
N LYS A 86 -10.25 -1.39 9.29
CA LYS A 86 -11.41 -2.22 9.57
C LYS A 86 -12.12 -2.68 8.30
N ASN A 87 -11.79 -2.08 7.18
CA ASN A 87 -12.42 -2.40 5.91
C ASN A 87 -11.46 -3.01 4.90
N VAL A 88 -10.28 -3.41 5.35
CA VAL A 88 -9.27 -4.05 4.50
C VAL A 88 -9.41 -5.55 4.65
N LYS A 89 -9.42 -6.24 3.51
CA LYS A 89 -9.54 -7.68 3.51
C LYS A 89 -8.20 -8.36 3.21
N GLU A 90 -7.29 -7.64 2.54
CA GLU A 90 -5.97 -8.17 2.27
C GLU A 90 -5.00 -7.00 2.19
N TRP A 91 -3.83 -7.12 2.79
CA TRP A 91 -2.84 -6.06 2.75
C TRP A 91 -1.47 -6.72 2.69
N VAL A 92 -0.72 -6.43 1.62
CA VAL A 92 0.56 -7.08 1.34
C VAL A 92 1.65 -6.03 1.23
N TRP A 93 2.79 -6.30 1.83
CA TRP A 93 4.01 -5.54 1.63
C TRP A 93 4.77 -6.24 0.50
N ILE A 94 4.97 -5.55 -0.59
CA ILE A 94 5.59 -6.13 -1.78
C ILE A 94 7.07 -5.78 -1.79
N SER A 95 7.92 -6.80 -1.85
CA SER A 95 9.35 -6.60 -1.90
C SER A 95 9.96 -7.55 -2.91
N GLN A 96 10.55 -6.99 -3.95
CA GLN A 96 11.23 -7.79 -4.96
C GLN A 96 12.43 -8.50 -4.36
N LYS A 97 13.10 -7.83 -3.45
CA LYS A 97 14.32 -8.39 -2.85
C LYS A 97 14.05 -9.46 -1.81
N GLU A 98 13.06 -9.22 -0.96
CA GLU A 98 12.84 -10.09 0.18
C GLU A 98 11.59 -10.94 0.11
N GLY A 99 10.79 -10.77 -0.94
CA GLY A 99 9.53 -11.48 -1.05
C GLY A 99 8.41 -10.71 -0.39
N ASP A 100 7.20 -11.07 -0.73
CA ASP A 100 6.01 -10.38 -0.23
C ASP A 100 5.65 -10.88 1.16
N SER A 101 5.09 -9.99 1.97
CA SER A 101 4.67 -10.32 3.33
C SER A 101 3.27 -9.79 3.58
N ASN A 102 2.48 -10.56 4.32
CA ASN A 102 1.17 -10.09 4.70
C ASN A 102 1.30 -9.13 5.87
N ILE A 103 0.62 -8.01 5.76
CA ILE A 103 0.61 -7.04 6.84
C ILE A 103 -0.48 -7.35 7.84
N ILE A 104 -1.60 -7.89 7.35
CA ILE A 104 -2.75 -8.19 8.20
C ILE A 104 -2.48 -9.42 9.05
N GLY A 105 -2.35 -9.18 10.33
CA GLY A 105 -2.41 -10.22 11.35
C GLY A 105 -1.27 -11.21 11.42
N ASP A 106 -0.85 -11.72 10.31
CA ASP A 106 0.08 -12.85 10.32
C ASP A 106 1.52 -12.51 10.61
N ASP A 107 2.06 -11.59 9.88
CA ASP A 107 3.48 -11.29 10.00
C ASP A 107 3.80 -10.24 11.02
N ILE A 108 2.90 -9.31 11.21
CA ILE A 108 3.16 -8.16 12.05
C ILE A 108 2.26 -8.11 13.28
N GLY A 109 1.13 -8.76 13.21
CA GLY A 109 0.24 -8.81 14.35
C GLY A 109 -0.49 -7.51 14.66
N VAL A 110 -0.63 -6.66 13.67
CA VAL A 110 -1.19 -5.34 13.91
C VAL A 110 -2.70 -5.34 14.13
N TRP A 111 -3.35 -6.42 13.80
CA TRP A 111 -4.80 -6.49 13.89
C TRP A 111 -5.29 -7.09 15.21
N GLU A 112 -4.37 -7.43 16.06
CA GLU A 112 -4.73 -7.94 17.37
C GLU A 112 -5.27 -6.84 18.28
#